data_863087383a3f2bb106c48448cbee1bd5
#
_entry.id   863087383a3f2bb106c48448cbee1bd5
#
_cell.length_a   1.000
_cell.length_b   1.000
_cell.length_c   1.000
_cell.angle_alpha   90.00
_cell.angle_beta   90.00
_cell.angle_gamma   90.00
#
_symmetry.space_group_name_H-M   'P 1'
#
loop_
_entity.id
_entity.type
_entity.pdbx_description
1 polymer ?
#
loop_
_entity_poly.entity_id
_entity_poly.type
_entity_poly.pdbx_seq_one_letter_code
_entity_poly.pdbx_strand_id
1 'polypeptide(L)'
;MLEGRRIVLVEDDEIMGASLVQRLTLEGAEVQWHRGIARALPAIRTPRKVLDAVICDIRLPDGTGEELYDTLTRTSHPPPFLFITGQGGIDQAVRLIRSGAADYIAKPFDIAAFLKRLATVMRPRADQDMPPETGISAAARAVDRQVSEAASRGTALLIRGATGLGKLRLARRVHDLSDRKAAPLVVCNALRETVSPGDVQTAVNAVGEGTLVVIGIGRLDGLAQDALMTELAAPRFRLIATLGLQGEEDAHALRGDLMSLLRSHEVVVPALADRPDDAVWLAAQLFPGLNARRTVALTGIAAIAEEAIRLHDWPGNGREVRARLMRAVEAAEGEMVLTSDLFPERAAEEGMRSLAEVRDAAERAQIVVALDRTGGQVGEAAKLLRVSRTTLWEKMQKLGL
;
A
#
# COMPACT_ATOMS: atom_id res chain seq x y z
N MET A 1 10.92 20.58 1.83
CA MET A 1 10.72 19.37 0.98
C MET A 1 10.89 18.07 1.77
N LEU A 2 11.77 18.04 2.75
CA LEU A 2 12.11 16.86 3.56
C LEU A 2 11.59 16.92 5.00
N GLU A 3 10.59 17.74 5.29
CA GLU A 3 10.08 18.01 6.63
C GLU A 3 9.75 16.72 7.40
N GLY A 4 10.40 16.56 8.56
CA GLY A 4 10.26 15.39 9.44
C GLY A 4 10.74 14.05 8.85
N ARG A 5 11.40 14.01 7.69
CA ARG A 5 11.97 12.79 7.10
C ARG A 5 13.21 12.37 7.87
N ARG A 6 13.34 11.05 8.08
CA ARG A 6 14.50 10.45 8.76
C ARG A 6 15.38 9.75 7.77
N ILE A 7 16.60 10.21 7.71
CA ILE A 7 17.59 9.79 6.71
C ILE A 7 18.84 9.31 7.44
N VAL A 8 19.35 8.16 7.05
CA VAL A 8 20.70 7.73 7.40
C VAL A 8 21.63 8.11 6.25
N LEU A 9 22.68 8.84 6.55
CA LEU A 9 23.78 9.15 5.65
C LEU A 9 24.99 8.30 6.01
N VAL A 10 25.55 7.59 5.03
CA VAL A 10 26.79 6.82 5.16
C VAL A 10 27.80 7.41 4.17
N GLU A 11 28.72 8.22 4.66
CA GLU A 11 29.72 8.95 3.91
C GLU A 11 30.95 9.17 4.78
N ASP A 12 32.13 8.79 4.33
CA ASP A 12 33.39 8.90 5.07
C ASP A 12 34.06 10.26 4.92
N ASP A 13 33.86 10.93 3.79
CA ASP A 13 34.35 12.28 3.55
C ASP A 13 33.70 13.30 4.50
N GLU A 14 34.54 13.92 5.36
CA GLU A 14 34.07 14.87 6.37
C GLU A 14 33.43 16.12 5.79
N ILE A 15 33.98 16.63 4.69
CA ILE A 15 33.50 17.88 4.09
C ILE A 15 32.18 17.64 3.39
N MET A 16 32.11 16.56 2.62
CA MET A 16 30.90 16.18 1.90
C MET A 16 29.79 15.77 2.87
N GLY A 17 30.11 14.90 3.84
CA GLY A 17 29.16 14.45 4.84
C GLY A 17 28.56 15.60 5.64
N ALA A 18 29.39 16.51 6.15
CA ALA A 18 28.91 17.69 6.88
C ALA A 18 28.05 18.62 6.01
N SER A 19 28.44 18.84 4.75
CA SER A 19 27.66 19.65 3.80
C SER A 19 26.30 19.04 3.50
N LEU A 20 26.22 17.71 3.29
CA LEU A 20 24.98 17.00 3.07
C LEU A 20 24.09 17.02 4.31
N VAL A 21 24.63 16.76 5.52
CA VAL A 21 23.90 16.86 6.77
C VAL A 21 23.28 18.26 6.93
N GLN A 22 24.10 19.31 6.77
CA GLN A 22 23.61 20.68 6.86
C GLN A 22 22.48 20.95 5.88
N ARG A 23 22.66 20.57 4.61
CA ARG A 23 21.65 20.82 3.58
C ARG A 23 20.36 20.06 3.84
N LEU A 24 20.43 18.78 4.16
CA LEU A 24 19.27 17.95 4.47
C LEU A 24 18.51 18.46 5.70
N THR A 25 19.23 18.92 6.72
CA THR A 25 18.64 19.51 7.93
C THR A 25 17.93 20.83 7.62
N LEU A 26 18.48 21.67 6.75
CA LEU A 26 17.82 22.91 6.27
C LEU A 26 16.53 22.62 5.49
N GLU A 27 16.44 21.46 4.83
CA GLU A 27 15.22 20.99 4.16
C GLU A 27 14.20 20.37 5.13
N GLY A 28 14.52 20.28 6.43
CA GLY A 28 13.63 19.76 7.48
C GLY A 28 13.83 18.28 7.82
N ALA A 29 14.89 17.62 7.34
CA ALA A 29 15.15 16.22 7.63
C ALA A 29 15.87 16.01 8.98
N GLU A 30 15.56 14.91 9.67
CA GLU A 30 16.35 14.36 10.77
C GLU A 30 17.43 13.43 10.18
N VAL A 31 18.70 13.80 10.27
CA VAL A 31 19.80 13.04 9.65
C VAL A 31 20.67 12.36 10.71
N GLN A 32 20.90 11.06 10.53
CA GLN A 32 21.91 10.30 11.26
C GLN A 32 23.08 10.01 10.34
N TRP A 33 24.26 10.56 10.66
CA TRP A 33 25.44 10.39 9.84
C TRP A 33 26.41 9.37 10.43
N HIS A 34 26.81 8.41 9.61
CA HIS A 34 27.80 7.39 9.91
C HIS A 34 28.92 7.40 8.86
N ARG A 35 30.16 7.18 9.30
CA ARG A 35 31.34 7.24 8.43
C ARG A 35 31.78 5.88 7.89
N GLY A 36 31.06 4.81 8.25
CA GLY A 36 31.35 3.46 7.82
C GLY A 36 30.24 2.49 8.14
N ILE A 37 30.38 1.29 7.56
CA ILE A 37 29.40 0.20 7.59
C ILE A 37 29.16 -0.29 9.01
N ALA A 38 30.20 -0.46 9.80
CA ALA A 38 30.14 -1.03 11.15
C ALA A 38 29.16 -0.29 12.07
N ARG A 39 29.05 1.04 11.91
CA ARG A 39 28.10 1.87 12.66
C ARG A 39 26.77 2.08 11.96
N ALA A 40 26.74 2.07 10.62
CA ALA A 40 25.53 2.24 9.83
C ALA A 40 24.63 0.99 9.88
N LEU A 41 25.21 -0.19 9.82
CA LEU A 41 24.47 -1.47 9.77
C LEU A 41 23.47 -1.64 10.93
N PRO A 42 23.83 -1.50 12.21
CA PRO A 42 22.87 -1.61 13.30
C PRO A 42 21.83 -0.49 13.30
N ALA A 43 22.21 0.73 12.92
CA ALA A 43 21.30 1.87 12.85
C ALA A 43 20.22 1.70 11.76
N ILE A 44 20.55 1.02 10.66
CA ILE A 44 19.62 0.77 9.56
C ILE A 44 18.81 -0.51 9.81
N ARG A 45 19.40 -1.56 10.39
CA ARG A 45 18.75 -2.84 10.63
C ARG A 45 17.73 -2.79 11.75
N THR A 46 18.03 -2.06 12.83
CA THR A 46 17.16 -1.92 14.01
C THR A 46 16.94 -0.45 14.37
N PRO A 47 16.31 0.34 13.49
CA PRO A 47 16.14 1.75 13.75
C PRO A 47 15.11 1.96 14.88
N ARG A 48 15.39 2.87 15.81
CA ARG A 48 14.45 3.27 16.86
C ARG A 48 13.17 3.88 16.31
N LYS A 49 13.21 4.44 15.13
CA LYS A 49 12.10 5.07 14.40
C LYS A 49 12.24 4.74 12.91
N VAL A 50 11.12 4.65 12.19
CA VAL A 50 11.11 4.31 10.76
C VAL A 50 12.00 5.27 9.97
N LEU A 51 12.89 4.71 9.16
CA LEU A 51 13.75 5.46 8.23
C LEU A 51 13.04 5.64 6.89
N ASP A 52 13.12 6.83 6.33
CA ASP A 52 12.53 7.17 5.04
C ASP A 52 13.46 6.86 3.86
N ALA A 53 14.77 7.01 4.05
CA ALA A 53 15.80 6.66 3.07
C ALA A 53 17.17 6.44 3.73
N VAL A 54 18.05 5.77 2.99
CA VAL A 54 19.49 5.70 3.26
C VAL A 54 20.21 6.31 2.09
N ILE A 55 21.12 7.25 2.36
CA ILE A 55 22.07 7.78 1.38
C ILE A 55 23.41 7.12 1.70
N CYS A 56 24.03 6.48 0.72
CA CYS A 56 25.23 5.69 0.98
C CYS A 56 26.28 5.92 -0.11
N ASP A 57 27.50 6.30 0.27
CA ASP A 57 28.63 6.18 -0.65
C ASP A 57 28.92 4.71 -0.95
N ILE A 58 29.32 4.46 -2.18
CA ILE A 58 29.71 3.11 -2.61
C ILE A 58 31.06 2.71 -1.99
N ARG A 59 31.99 3.65 -1.82
CA ARG A 59 33.31 3.40 -1.25
C ARG A 59 33.36 3.88 0.18
N LEU A 60 33.58 2.98 1.11
CA LEU A 60 33.68 3.27 2.53
C LEU A 60 34.99 2.67 3.09
N PRO A 61 35.54 3.21 4.18
CA PRO A 61 36.83 2.77 4.71
C PRO A 61 36.83 1.32 5.22
N ASP A 62 35.66 0.79 5.58
CA ASP A 62 35.45 -0.55 6.15
C ASP A 62 34.67 -1.47 5.22
N GLY A 63 34.59 -1.16 3.91
CA GLY A 63 33.96 -2.01 2.90
C GLY A 63 33.23 -1.21 1.82
N THR A 64 32.24 -1.79 1.20
CA THR A 64 31.46 -1.14 0.15
C THR A 64 29.99 -0.94 0.55
N GLY A 65 29.37 0.13 0.07
CA GLY A 65 27.93 0.36 0.24
C GLY A 65 27.09 -0.79 -0.35
N GLU A 66 27.60 -1.49 -1.35
CA GLU A 66 27.01 -2.70 -1.95
C GLU A 66 26.97 -3.84 -0.92
N GLU A 67 28.06 -4.10 -0.20
CA GLU A 67 28.12 -5.12 0.87
C GLU A 67 27.17 -4.77 2.04
N LEU A 68 27.05 -3.49 2.39
CA LEU A 68 26.08 -3.03 3.38
C LEU A 68 24.64 -3.34 2.92
N TYR A 69 24.31 -3.01 1.68
CA TYR A 69 23.00 -3.24 1.09
C TYR A 69 22.66 -4.73 1.02
N ASP A 70 23.59 -5.55 0.52
CA ASP A 70 23.43 -7.02 0.43
C ASP A 70 23.24 -7.66 1.81
N THR A 71 23.99 -7.21 2.82
CA THR A 71 23.84 -7.70 4.19
C THR A 71 22.47 -7.37 4.76
N LEU A 72 21.96 -6.16 4.48
CA LEU A 72 20.63 -5.75 4.93
C LEU A 72 19.51 -6.48 4.18
N THR A 73 19.64 -6.69 2.88
CA THR A 73 18.62 -7.37 2.07
C THR A 73 18.49 -8.85 2.40
N ARG A 74 19.56 -9.50 2.85
CA ARG A 74 19.52 -10.89 3.33
C ARG A 74 18.80 -11.07 4.66
N THR A 75 18.78 -10.03 5.50
CA THR A 75 18.26 -10.11 6.88
C THR A 75 16.98 -9.29 7.09
N SER A 76 16.68 -8.34 6.22
CA SER A 76 15.53 -7.44 6.36
C SER A 76 15.17 -6.76 5.03
N HIS A 77 14.05 -6.04 5.00
CA HIS A 77 13.72 -5.13 3.90
C HIS A 77 14.24 -3.74 4.25
N PRO A 78 15.43 -3.35 3.74
CA PRO A 78 16.01 -2.06 4.07
C PRO A 78 15.12 -0.91 3.55
N PRO A 79 15.25 0.30 4.13
CA PRO A 79 14.72 1.52 3.54
C PRO A 79 15.23 1.69 2.11
N PRO A 80 14.62 2.53 1.28
CA PRO A 80 15.15 2.84 -0.05
C PRO A 80 16.57 3.41 0.06
N PHE A 81 17.48 2.89 -0.76
CA PHE A 81 18.86 3.36 -0.84
C PHE A 81 19.04 4.26 -2.06
N LEU A 82 19.61 5.44 -1.82
CA LEU A 82 20.21 6.31 -2.84
C LEU A 82 21.73 6.21 -2.74
N PHE A 83 22.37 5.58 -3.71
CA PHE A 83 23.81 5.46 -3.72
C PHE A 83 24.48 6.70 -4.30
N ILE A 84 25.61 7.09 -3.71
CA ILE A 84 26.49 8.13 -4.25
C ILE A 84 27.73 7.43 -4.81
N THR A 85 28.10 7.72 -6.07
CA THR A 85 29.23 7.06 -6.76
C THR A 85 30.19 8.07 -7.35
N GLY A 86 31.50 7.78 -7.29
CA GLY A 86 32.51 8.53 -8.02
C GLY A 86 32.58 8.18 -9.51
N GLN A 87 33.42 8.89 -10.27
CA GLN A 87 33.66 8.60 -11.69
C GLN A 87 34.17 7.16 -11.87
N GLY A 88 33.49 6.38 -12.72
CA GLY A 88 33.83 4.99 -13.05
C GLY A 88 32.88 3.93 -12.48
N GLY A 89 31.84 4.31 -11.71
CA GLY A 89 30.92 3.37 -11.07
C GLY A 89 29.62 3.06 -11.84
N ILE A 90 29.50 3.36 -13.13
CA ILE A 90 28.24 3.16 -13.89
C ILE A 90 27.85 1.68 -13.93
N ASP A 91 28.77 0.78 -14.19
CA ASP A 91 28.52 -0.66 -14.21
C ASP A 91 28.13 -1.18 -12.82
N GLN A 92 28.71 -0.62 -11.76
CA GLN A 92 28.39 -0.94 -10.37
C GLN A 92 27.01 -0.41 -10.01
N ALA A 93 26.69 0.82 -10.40
CA ALA A 93 25.39 1.42 -10.21
C ALA A 93 24.25 0.62 -10.90
N VAL A 94 24.50 0.12 -12.11
CA VAL A 94 23.55 -0.76 -12.82
C VAL A 94 23.34 -2.08 -12.06
N ARG A 95 24.40 -2.65 -11.49
CA ARG A 95 24.25 -3.87 -10.64
C ARG A 95 23.42 -3.60 -9.39
N LEU A 96 23.67 -2.47 -8.72
CA LEU A 96 22.90 -2.07 -7.53
C LEU A 96 21.40 -1.89 -7.81
N ILE A 97 21.05 -1.26 -8.93
CA ILE A 97 19.64 -1.13 -9.35
C ILE A 97 19.02 -2.52 -9.61
N ARG A 98 19.75 -3.43 -10.25
CA ARG A 98 19.29 -4.81 -10.48
C ARG A 98 19.13 -5.60 -9.19
N SER A 99 19.92 -5.30 -8.15
CA SER A 99 19.81 -5.89 -6.80
C SER A 99 18.69 -5.26 -5.97
N GLY A 100 17.94 -4.28 -6.51
CA GLY A 100 16.78 -3.67 -5.86
C GLY A 100 17.05 -2.34 -5.15
N ALA A 101 18.22 -1.73 -5.32
CA ALA A 101 18.47 -0.36 -4.89
C ALA A 101 17.51 0.61 -5.59
N ALA A 102 17.11 1.68 -4.89
CA ALA A 102 16.11 2.57 -5.42
C ALA A 102 16.64 3.51 -6.50
N ASP A 103 17.87 4.07 -6.34
CA ASP A 103 18.51 4.92 -7.34
C ASP A 103 19.99 5.15 -6.98
N TYR A 104 20.72 5.86 -7.88
CA TYR A 104 22.08 6.32 -7.65
C TYR A 104 22.32 7.71 -8.22
N ILE A 105 23.36 8.39 -7.76
CA ILE A 105 23.83 9.68 -8.27
C ILE A 105 25.35 9.71 -8.38
N ALA A 106 25.89 10.19 -9.50
CA ALA A 106 27.34 10.28 -9.71
C ALA A 106 27.92 11.59 -9.20
N LYS A 107 29.08 11.54 -8.54
CA LYS A 107 29.89 12.71 -8.15
C LYS A 107 30.68 13.24 -9.38
N PRO A 108 30.76 14.56 -9.63
CA PRO A 108 30.09 15.63 -8.89
C PRO A 108 28.62 15.78 -9.30
N PHE A 109 27.75 16.14 -8.36
CA PHE A 109 26.32 16.34 -8.62
C PHE A 109 25.85 17.72 -8.15
N ASP A 110 24.82 18.21 -8.79
CA ASP A 110 24.09 19.39 -8.38
C ASP A 110 23.18 19.07 -7.18
N ILE A 111 23.17 19.96 -6.19
CA ILE A 111 22.43 19.72 -4.94
C ILE A 111 20.91 19.71 -5.15
N ALA A 112 20.38 20.48 -6.10
CA ALA A 112 18.96 20.50 -6.40
C ALA A 112 18.55 19.19 -7.09
N ALA A 113 19.36 18.68 -8.02
CA ALA A 113 19.17 17.37 -8.66
C ALA A 113 19.23 16.23 -7.63
N PHE A 114 20.17 16.30 -6.67
CA PHE A 114 20.28 15.35 -5.58
C PHE A 114 19.01 15.33 -4.70
N LEU A 115 18.55 16.51 -4.25
CA LEU A 115 17.35 16.61 -3.43
C LEU A 115 16.09 16.09 -4.16
N LYS A 116 15.97 16.40 -5.47
CA LYS A 116 14.87 15.90 -6.30
C LYS A 116 14.90 14.37 -6.40
N ARG A 117 16.08 13.77 -6.65
CA ARG A 117 16.24 12.30 -6.67
C ARG A 117 15.94 11.67 -5.32
N LEU A 118 16.46 12.22 -4.24
CA LEU A 118 16.19 11.76 -2.89
C LEU A 118 14.70 11.78 -2.59
N ALA A 119 13.98 12.85 -2.94
CA ALA A 119 12.54 12.94 -2.79
C ALA A 119 11.79 11.87 -3.59
N THR A 120 12.28 11.51 -4.78
CA THR A 120 11.70 10.45 -5.62
C THR A 120 11.93 9.05 -5.02
N VAL A 121 13.13 8.82 -4.49
CA VAL A 121 13.56 7.54 -3.89
C VAL A 121 12.85 7.27 -2.57
N MET A 122 12.64 8.31 -1.75
CA MET A 122 11.98 8.15 -0.46
C MET A 122 10.63 7.51 -0.63
N ARG A 123 10.40 6.44 0.12
CA ARG A 123 9.06 5.84 0.17
C ARG A 123 8.05 6.92 0.52
N PRO A 124 6.97 7.04 -0.25
CA PRO A 124 5.84 7.82 0.22
C PRO A 124 5.52 7.29 1.62
N ARG A 125 5.36 8.15 2.60
CA ARG A 125 4.75 7.76 3.87
C ARG A 125 3.33 7.34 3.54
N ALA A 126 3.17 6.05 3.19
CA ALA A 126 1.89 5.48 2.76
C ALA A 126 0.77 5.75 3.76
N ASP A 127 1.13 5.97 5.02
CA ASP A 127 0.19 6.24 6.11
C ASP A 127 -0.07 7.74 6.35
N GLN A 128 0.77 8.65 5.87
CA GLN A 128 0.58 10.11 6.10
C GLN A 128 -0.22 10.79 4.99
N ASP A 129 -0.18 10.25 3.76
CA ASP A 129 -0.99 10.75 2.64
C ASP A 129 -2.39 10.11 2.63
N MET A 130 -2.69 9.16 3.52
CA MET A 130 -3.99 8.51 3.60
C MET A 130 -4.85 9.19 4.65
N PRO A 131 -6.12 9.48 4.33
CA PRO A 131 -7.03 10.08 5.29
C PRO A 131 -7.20 9.18 6.52
N PRO A 132 -7.43 9.76 7.72
CA PRO A 132 -7.63 8.99 8.95
C PRO A 132 -8.87 8.09 8.87
N GLU A 133 -9.89 8.49 8.14
CA GLU A 133 -11.12 7.73 7.92
C GLU A 133 -10.90 6.58 6.93
N THR A 134 -11.76 5.55 7.06
CA THR A 134 -11.75 4.40 6.14
C THR A 134 -12.51 4.69 4.85
N GLY A 135 -13.40 5.70 4.86
CA GLY A 135 -14.23 6.15 3.74
C GLY A 135 -15.44 6.94 4.21
N ILE A 136 -16.33 7.24 3.29
CA ILE A 136 -17.55 8.03 3.50
C ILE A 136 -18.82 7.19 3.56
N SER A 137 -18.78 5.93 3.14
CA SER A 137 -19.93 5.03 3.17
C SER A 137 -20.35 4.66 4.59
N ALA A 138 -21.58 4.16 4.74
CA ALA A 138 -22.05 3.65 6.03
C ALA A 138 -21.20 2.46 6.52
N ALA A 139 -20.74 1.61 5.60
CA ALA A 139 -19.85 0.48 5.89
C ALA A 139 -18.47 0.95 6.39
N ALA A 140 -17.86 1.94 5.75
CA ALA A 140 -16.59 2.52 6.21
C ALA A 140 -16.71 3.18 7.59
N ARG A 141 -17.78 3.94 7.82
CA ARG A 141 -18.06 4.55 9.14
C ARG A 141 -18.31 3.51 10.23
N ALA A 142 -18.88 2.36 9.88
CA ALA A 142 -19.03 1.25 10.83
C ALA A 142 -17.66 0.68 11.23
N VAL A 143 -16.73 0.50 10.27
CA VAL A 143 -15.34 0.09 10.56
C VAL A 143 -14.66 1.11 11.46
N ASP A 144 -14.81 2.41 11.20
CA ASP A 144 -14.20 3.47 12.00
C ASP A 144 -14.71 3.49 13.44
N ARG A 145 -16.01 3.24 13.66
CA ARG A 145 -16.57 3.07 15.02
C ARG A 145 -16.00 1.83 15.71
N GLN A 146 -15.95 0.69 15.03
CA GLN A 146 -15.39 -0.55 15.58
C GLN A 146 -13.91 -0.39 15.97
N VAL A 147 -13.12 0.33 15.15
CA VAL A 147 -11.72 0.67 15.44
C VAL A 147 -11.62 1.51 16.72
N SER A 148 -12.47 2.51 16.87
CA SER A 148 -12.48 3.38 18.06
C SER A 148 -12.91 2.61 19.33
N GLU A 149 -13.91 1.76 19.21
CA GLU A 149 -14.35 0.88 20.31
C GLU A 149 -13.27 -0.14 20.67
N ALA A 150 -12.62 -0.74 19.67
CA ALA A 150 -11.51 -1.65 19.91
C ALA A 150 -10.37 -0.95 20.64
N ALA A 151 -10.04 0.30 20.29
CA ALA A 151 -8.97 1.05 20.93
C ALA A 151 -9.17 1.17 22.46
N SER A 152 -10.39 1.41 22.91
CA SER A 152 -10.72 1.57 24.35
C SER A 152 -10.73 0.25 25.14
N ARG A 153 -10.90 -0.90 24.48
CA ARG A 153 -11.02 -2.21 25.17
C ARG A 153 -9.70 -2.82 25.61
N GLY A 154 -8.59 -2.49 24.94
CA GLY A 154 -7.26 -3.01 25.29
C GLY A 154 -7.02 -4.52 25.02
N THR A 155 -8.03 -5.28 24.59
CA THR A 155 -7.97 -6.72 24.34
C THR A 155 -7.34 -7.05 22.98
N ALA A 156 -7.03 -8.34 22.76
CA ALA A 156 -6.60 -8.83 21.45
C ALA A 156 -7.65 -8.50 20.38
N LEU A 157 -7.18 -8.16 19.16
CA LEU A 157 -8.03 -7.73 18.05
C LEU A 157 -7.65 -8.48 16.77
N LEU A 158 -8.65 -8.98 16.06
CA LEU A 158 -8.50 -9.49 14.71
C LEU A 158 -9.05 -8.49 13.69
N ILE A 159 -8.23 -8.09 12.71
CA ILE A 159 -8.67 -7.28 11.57
C ILE A 159 -8.69 -8.17 10.33
N ARG A 160 -9.88 -8.44 9.79
CA ARG A 160 -10.07 -9.25 8.60
C ARG A 160 -10.46 -8.42 7.38
N GLY A 161 -10.04 -8.87 6.23
CA GLY A 161 -10.39 -8.25 4.96
C GLY A 161 -9.39 -8.60 3.87
N ALA A 162 -9.80 -8.39 2.61
CA ALA A 162 -8.98 -8.64 1.44
C ALA A 162 -7.65 -7.87 1.45
N THR A 163 -6.74 -8.25 0.57
CA THR A 163 -5.46 -7.55 0.37
C THR A 163 -5.71 -6.11 -0.10
N GLY A 164 -4.89 -5.17 0.35
CA GLY A 164 -4.98 -3.76 -0.09
C GLY A 164 -5.97 -2.88 0.69
N LEU A 165 -6.69 -3.42 1.68
CA LEU A 165 -7.67 -2.68 2.50
C LEU A 165 -7.06 -1.84 3.64
N GLY A 166 -5.74 -1.79 3.76
CA GLY A 166 -5.08 -0.96 4.77
C GLY A 166 -5.16 -1.51 6.20
N LYS A 167 -5.24 -2.84 6.40
CA LYS A 167 -5.34 -3.48 7.71
C LYS A 167 -4.27 -3.01 8.72
N LEU A 168 -3.02 -2.84 8.27
CA LEU A 168 -1.96 -2.31 9.13
C LEU A 168 -2.23 -0.87 9.58
N ARG A 169 -2.79 -0.02 8.70
CA ARG A 169 -3.17 1.35 9.04
C ARG A 169 -4.26 1.37 10.12
N LEU A 170 -5.24 0.48 10.01
CA LEU A 170 -6.28 0.33 11.04
C LEU A 170 -5.68 -0.15 12.37
N ALA A 171 -4.74 -1.11 12.34
CA ALA A 171 -4.04 -1.56 13.53
C ALA A 171 -3.25 -0.41 14.21
N ARG A 172 -2.55 0.41 13.43
CA ARG A 172 -1.88 1.61 13.94
C ARG A 172 -2.86 2.61 14.54
N ARG A 173 -3.98 2.86 13.86
CA ARG A 173 -5.02 3.76 14.38
C ARG A 173 -5.62 3.27 15.70
N VAL A 174 -5.82 1.96 15.86
CA VAL A 174 -6.23 1.36 17.14
C VAL A 174 -5.20 1.64 18.22
N HIS A 175 -3.90 1.51 17.91
CA HIS A 175 -2.82 1.82 18.86
C HIS A 175 -2.81 3.33 19.21
N ASP A 176 -2.87 4.22 18.23
CA ASP A 176 -2.80 5.67 18.40
C ASP A 176 -3.99 6.23 19.21
N LEU A 177 -5.15 5.56 19.14
CA LEU A 177 -6.35 5.91 19.89
C LEU A 177 -6.41 5.24 21.28
N SER A 178 -5.51 4.30 21.59
CA SER A 178 -5.51 3.56 22.85
C SER A 178 -4.73 4.26 23.96
N ASP A 179 -4.85 3.75 25.18
CA ASP A 179 -4.04 4.11 26.33
C ASP A 179 -2.55 3.79 26.16
N ARG A 180 -2.22 2.89 25.22
CA ARG A 180 -0.86 2.45 24.91
C ARG A 180 -0.16 3.26 23.81
N LYS A 181 -0.74 4.37 23.35
CA LYS A 181 -0.21 5.20 22.24
C LYS A 181 1.21 5.72 22.42
N ALA A 182 1.66 5.87 23.67
CA ALA A 182 3.01 6.30 24.03
C ALA A 182 4.01 5.11 24.09
N ALA A 183 3.52 3.89 24.16
CA ALA A 183 4.34 2.67 24.20
C ALA A 183 4.75 2.20 22.79
N PRO A 184 5.72 1.30 22.65
CA PRO A 184 6.15 0.83 21.33
C PRO A 184 5.04 0.11 20.55
N LEU A 185 5.00 0.35 19.23
CA LEU A 185 4.24 -0.46 18.29
C LEU A 185 5.24 -1.27 17.45
N VAL A 186 5.20 -2.59 17.58
CA VAL A 186 6.06 -3.52 16.85
C VAL A 186 5.23 -4.26 15.81
N VAL A 187 5.75 -4.37 14.58
CA VAL A 187 5.07 -5.04 13.47
C VAL A 187 5.88 -6.27 13.07
N CYS A 188 5.25 -7.44 13.16
CA CYS A 188 5.73 -8.71 12.65
C CYS A 188 4.96 -9.04 11.36
N ASN A 189 5.64 -9.22 10.23
CA ASN A 189 4.99 -9.36 8.92
C ASN A 189 5.18 -10.75 8.31
N ALA A 190 4.34 -11.69 8.70
CA ALA A 190 4.36 -13.07 8.24
C ALA A 190 3.98 -13.27 6.75
N LEU A 191 3.47 -12.22 6.07
CA LEU A 191 3.24 -12.27 4.61
C LEU A 191 4.52 -12.03 3.79
N ARG A 192 5.57 -11.48 4.42
CA ARG A 192 6.82 -11.12 3.73
C ARG A 192 8.00 -11.97 4.16
N GLU A 193 7.97 -12.47 5.38
CA GLU A 193 9.09 -13.17 6.03
C GLU A 193 8.57 -14.42 6.71
N THR A 194 9.37 -15.49 6.69
CA THR A 194 9.11 -16.64 7.56
C THR A 194 9.42 -16.23 8.99
N VAL A 195 8.42 -16.26 9.85
CA VAL A 195 8.54 -15.85 11.26
C VAL A 195 8.83 -17.07 12.11
N SER A 196 10.02 -17.13 12.68
CA SER A 196 10.43 -18.18 13.61
C SER A 196 9.96 -17.90 15.05
N PRO A 197 9.97 -18.90 15.96
CA PRO A 197 9.73 -18.66 17.38
C PRO A 197 10.67 -17.62 18.00
N GLY A 198 11.92 -17.55 17.55
CA GLY A 198 12.89 -16.54 18.00
C GLY A 198 12.53 -15.13 17.56
N ASP A 199 11.93 -14.96 16.38
CA ASP A 199 11.45 -13.66 15.90
C ASP A 199 10.23 -13.20 16.72
N VAL A 200 9.32 -14.12 17.08
CA VAL A 200 8.20 -13.84 17.99
C VAL A 200 8.73 -13.34 19.33
N GLN A 201 9.69 -14.05 19.94
CA GLN A 201 10.29 -13.67 21.22
C GLN A 201 10.99 -12.30 21.14
N THR A 202 11.70 -12.05 20.05
CA THR A 202 12.36 -10.75 19.79
C THR A 202 11.34 -9.63 19.70
N ALA A 203 10.24 -9.85 18.97
CA ALA A 203 9.16 -8.88 18.82
C ALA A 203 8.45 -8.61 20.15
N VAL A 204 8.19 -9.65 20.96
CA VAL A 204 7.58 -9.52 22.30
C VAL A 204 8.50 -8.75 23.24
N ASN A 205 9.79 -9.02 23.23
CA ASN A 205 10.76 -8.28 24.06
C ASN A 205 10.82 -6.79 23.64
N ALA A 206 10.75 -6.51 22.31
CA ALA A 206 10.81 -5.16 21.80
C ALA A 206 9.52 -4.35 22.06
N VAL A 207 8.36 -5.01 22.12
CA VAL A 207 7.07 -4.34 22.32
C VAL A 207 6.82 -3.96 23.77
N GLY A 208 7.36 -4.72 24.73
CA GLY A 208 7.15 -4.49 26.18
C GLY A 208 5.65 -4.44 26.53
N GLU A 209 5.18 -3.29 27.01
CA GLU A 209 3.76 -3.05 27.32
C GLU A 209 2.96 -2.44 26.15
N GLY A 210 3.57 -2.33 24.98
CA GLY A 210 3.00 -1.70 23.80
C GLY A 210 1.99 -2.54 23.03
N THR A 211 2.05 -2.44 21.69
CA THR A 211 1.15 -3.17 20.77
C THR A 211 1.96 -3.98 19.79
N LEU A 212 1.79 -5.29 19.78
CA LEU A 212 2.32 -6.19 18.77
C LEU A 212 1.29 -6.36 17.64
N VAL A 213 1.68 -6.02 16.42
CA VAL A 213 0.86 -6.22 15.21
C VAL A 213 1.44 -7.38 14.42
N VAL A 214 0.66 -8.46 14.25
CA VAL A 214 1.03 -9.61 13.40
C VAL A 214 0.25 -9.53 12.10
N ILE A 215 0.94 -9.26 11.00
CA ILE A 215 0.34 -9.21 9.67
C ILE A 215 0.36 -10.61 9.05
N GLY A 216 -0.82 -11.11 8.62
CA GLY A 216 -0.94 -12.43 8.02
C GLY A 216 -0.73 -13.54 9.04
N ILE A 217 -1.43 -13.47 10.18
CA ILE A 217 -1.23 -14.42 11.28
C ILE A 217 -1.44 -15.88 10.88
N GLY A 218 -2.23 -16.15 9.82
CA GLY A 218 -2.42 -17.48 9.25
C GLY A 218 -1.17 -18.08 8.58
N ARG A 219 -0.12 -17.27 8.37
CA ARG A 219 1.16 -17.72 7.82
C ARG A 219 2.20 -18.12 8.88
N LEU A 220 1.90 -17.92 10.16
CA LEU A 220 2.75 -18.42 11.22
C LEU A 220 2.73 -19.95 11.23
N ASP A 221 3.89 -20.58 11.29
CA ASP A 221 3.98 -22.02 11.50
C ASP A 221 3.54 -22.40 12.93
N GLY A 222 3.37 -23.71 13.19
CA GLY A 222 2.90 -24.19 14.48
C GLY A 222 3.80 -23.78 15.64
N LEU A 223 5.13 -23.78 15.45
CA LEU A 223 6.08 -23.42 16.49
C LEU A 223 6.04 -21.92 16.83
N ALA A 224 5.89 -21.06 15.82
CA ALA A 224 5.71 -19.62 16.03
C ALA A 224 4.38 -19.29 16.71
N GLN A 225 3.30 -20.03 16.36
CA GLN A 225 2.01 -19.93 17.06
C GLN A 225 2.12 -20.38 18.52
N ASP A 226 2.83 -21.46 18.81
CA ASP A 226 3.08 -21.95 20.18
C ASP A 226 3.86 -20.93 21.01
N ALA A 227 4.90 -20.33 20.44
CA ALA A 227 5.66 -19.26 21.07
C ALA A 227 4.77 -18.04 21.38
N LEU A 228 3.94 -17.62 20.43
CA LEU A 228 3.01 -16.51 20.62
C LEU A 228 1.97 -16.83 21.70
N MET A 229 1.39 -18.03 21.70
CA MET A 229 0.41 -18.45 22.72
C MET A 229 1.02 -18.51 24.13
N THR A 230 2.28 -18.91 24.24
CA THR A 230 3.00 -18.90 25.53
C THR A 230 3.06 -17.49 26.10
N GLU A 231 3.38 -16.50 25.28
CA GLU A 231 3.45 -15.10 25.69
C GLU A 231 2.05 -14.50 25.97
N LEU A 232 1.02 -14.99 25.30
CA LEU A 232 -0.38 -14.58 25.49
C LEU A 232 -1.03 -15.20 26.73
N ALA A 233 -0.42 -16.17 27.40
CA ALA A 233 -0.93 -16.71 28.66
C ALA A 233 -0.92 -15.68 29.82
N ALA A 234 0.04 -14.73 29.80
CA ALA A 234 0.10 -13.60 30.72
C ALA A 234 0.57 -12.32 29.97
N PRO A 235 -0.28 -11.75 29.11
CA PRO A 235 0.16 -10.73 28.15
C PRO A 235 0.43 -9.40 28.85
N ARG A 236 1.64 -8.87 28.68
CA ARG A 236 1.98 -7.49 29.00
C ARG A 236 1.67 -6.54 27.85
N PHE A 237 1.62 -7.05 26.63
CA PHE A 237 1.37 -6.30 25.40
C PHE A 237 -0.06 -6.55 24.89
N ARG A 238 -0.51 -5.69 23.99
CA ARG A 238 -1.72 -5.91 23.21
C ARG A 238 -1.37 -6.59 21.88
N LEU A 239 -2.11 -7.66 21.54
CA LEU A 239 -2.01 -8.30 20.22
C LEU A 239 -3.05 -7.70 19.25
N ILE A 240 -2.63 -7.28 18.07
CA ILE A 240 -3.50 -7.01 16.93
C ILE A 240 -3.04 -7.91 15.78
N ALA A 241 -3.92 -8.80 15.34
CA ALA A 241 -3.64 -9.72 14.25
C ALA A 241 -4.38 -9.28 12.98
N THR A 242 -3.79 -9.53 11.80
CA THR A 242 -4.50 -9.36 10.54
C THR A 242 -4.62 -10.69 9.81
N LEU A 243 -5.78 -10.90 9.16
CA LEU A 243 -6.07 -12.10 8.38
C LEU A 243 -6.75 -11.70 7.06
N GLY A 244 -6.52 -12.47 5.99
CA GLY A 244 -7.21 -12.36 4.73
C GLY A 244 -8.66 -12.86 4.79
N LEU A 245 -9.39 -12.77 3.69
CA LEU A 245 -10.64 -13.48 3.48
C LEU A 245 -10.36 -14.95 3.18
N GLN A 246 -11.37 -15.81 3.33
CA GLN A 246 -11.24 -17.25 3.03
C GLN A 246 -10.66 -17.46 1.62
N GLY A 247 -9.55 -18.20 1.53
CA GLY A 247 -8.86 -18.52 0.29
C GLY A 247 -7.65 -17.62 -0.05
N GLU A 248 -7.48 -16.45 0.58
CA GLU A 248 -6.33 -15.58 0.35
C GLU A 248 -5.14 -15.86 1.29
N GLU A 249 -5.42 -16.40 2.48
CA GLU A 249 -4.43 -16.77 3.50
C GLU A 249 -4.87 -18.08 4.16
N ASP A 250 -3.92 -18.94 4.53
CA ASP A 250 -4.18 -20.26 5.11
C ASP A 250 -4.78 -20.15 6.54
N ALA A 251 -6.01 -19.66 6.65
CA ALA A 251 -6.72 -19.54 7.93
C ALA A 251 -6.92 -20.91 8.62
N HIS A 252 -6.86 -22.00 7.84
CA HIS A 252 -6.96 -23.38 8.37
C HIS A 252 -5.72 -23.82 9.15
N ALA A 253 -4.59 -23.12 9.01
CA ALA A 253 -3.37 -23.40 9.74
C ALA A 253 -3.33 -22.83 11.17
N LEU A 254 -4.33 -21.96 11.54
CA LEU A 254 -4.37 -21.39 12.87
C LEU A 254 -4.90 -22.38 13.92
N ARG A 255 -4.20 -22.43 15.05
CA ARG A 255 -4.63 -23.19 16.24
C ARG A 255 -6.02 -22.69 16.70
N GLY A 256 -6.83 -23.64 17.15
CA GLY A 256 -8.21 -23.35 17.57
C GLY A 256 -8.30 -22.40 18.78
N ASP A 257 -7.34 -22.49 19.72
CA ASP A 257 -7.25 -21.62 20.88
C ASP A 257 -6.85 -20.19 20.52
N LEU A 258 -5.86 -20.01 19.64
CA LEU A 258 -5.46 -18.70 19.11
C LEU A 258 -6.60 -18.04 18.32
N MET A 259 -7.26 -18.81 17.46
CA MET A 259 -8.41 -18.33 16.69
C MET A 259 -9.57 -17.93 17.63
N SER A 260 -9.84 -18.70 18.68
CA SER A 260 -10.88 -18.38 19.66
C SER A 260 -10.59 -17.08 20.42
N LEU A 261 -9.33 -16.87 20.80
CA LEU A 261 -8.89 -15.63 21.42
C LEU A 261 -9.11 -14.43 20.50
N LEU A 262 -8.71 -14.55 19.23
CA LEU A 262 -8.79 -13.46 18.26
C LEU A 262 -10.22 -13.15 17.82
N ARG A 263 -11.09 -14.16 17.70
CA ARG A 263 -12.50 -13.97 17.32
C ARG A 263 -13.34 -13.28 18.40
N SER A 264 -12.84 -13.17 19.63
CA SER A 264 -13.55 -12.44 20.69
C SER A 264 -13.78 -10.98 20.34
N HIS A 265 -12.88 -10.39 19.55
CA HIS A 265 -12.99 -9.03 19.01
C HIS A 265 -12.49 -9.00 17.57
N GLU A 266 -13.40 -8.85 16.64
CA GLU A 266 -13.11 -8.87 15.20
C GLU A 266 -13.63 -7.60 14.52
N VAL A 267 -12.80 -7.01 13.64
CA VAL A 267 -13.17 -5.94 12.72
C VAL A 267 -13.04 -6.46 11.30
N VAL A 268 -14.16 -6.58 10.60
CA VAL A 268 -14.19 -6.99 9.19
C VAL A 268 -14.24 -5.75 8.31
N VAL A 269 -13.24 -5.61 7.43
CA VAL A 269 -13.15 -4.50 6.48
C VAL A 269 -13.74 -4.95 5.16
N PRO A 270 -14.86 -4.36 4.70
CA PRO A 270 -15.50 -4.73 3.44
C PRO A 270 -14.61 -4.35 2.24
N ALA A 271 -14.72 -5.11 1.15
CA ALA A 271 -14.01 -4.82 -0.08
C ALA A 271 -14.42 -3.44 -0.65
N LEU A 272 -13.53 -2.85 -1.44
CA LEU A 272 -13.81 -1.55 -2.04
C LEU A 272 -14.90 -1.65 -3.13
N ALA A 273 -15.03 -2.81 -3.78
CA ALA A 273 -16.12 -3.13 -4.69
C ALA A 273 -17.52 -2.97 -4.05
N ASP A 274 -17.65 -3.30 -2.75
CA ASP A 274 -18.91 -3.20 -2.00
C ASP A 274 -19.25 -1.77 -1.56
N ARG A 275 -18.34 -0.81 -1.82
CA ARG A 275 -18.44 0.58 -1.39
C ARG A 275 -17.80 1.53 -2.43
N PRO A 276 -18.39 1.59 -3.63
CA PRO A 276 -17.81 2.26 -4.79
C PRO A 276 -17.55 3.75 -4.60
N ASP A 277 -18.37 4.46 -3.83
CA ASP A 277 -18.16 5.88 -3.52
C ASP A 277 -16.90 6.11 -2.66
N ASP A 278 -16.50 5.13 -1.85
CA ASP A 278 -15.25 5.21 -1.09
C ASP A 278 -14.02 5.10 -2.01
N ALA A 279 -14.12 4.45 -3.16
CA ALA A 279 -13.05 4.42 -4.15
C ALA A 279 -12.82 5.80 -4.76
N VAL A 280 -13.90 6.51 -5.12
CA VAL A 280 -13.83 7.88 -5.66
C VAL A 280 -13.29 8.82 -4.59
N TRP A 281 -13.84 8.74 -3.38
CA TRP A 281 -13.37 9.53 -2.24
C TRP A 281 -11.88 9.30 -1.97
N LEU A 282 -11.42 8.05 -1.96
CA LEU A 282 -10.01 7.71 -1.74
C LEU A 282 -9.11 8.30 -2.82
N ALA A 283 -9.52 8.21 -4.09
CA ALA A 283 -8.80 8.82 -5.19
C ALA A 283 -8.70 10.34 -5.03
N ALA A 284 -9.80 11.01 -4.65
CA ALA A 284 -9.82 12.44 -4.37
C ALA A 284 -8.91 12.85 -3.22
N GLN A 285 -8.83 12.02 -2.15
CA GLN A 285 -7.93 12.27 -1.02
C GLN A 285 -6.45 12.08 -1.38
N LEU A 286 -6.13 11.12 -2.24
CA LEU A 286 -4.76 10.83 -2.66
C LEU A 286 -4.25 11.82 -3.72
N PHE A 287 -5.14 12.34 -4.56
CA PHE A 287 -4.81 13.17 -5.71
C PHE A 287 -3.94 14.39 -5.36
N PRO A 288 -4.25 15.22 -4.34
CA PRO A 288 -3.45 16.41 -4.04
C PRO A 288 -1.99 16.09 -3.72
N GLY A 289 -1.74 15.06 -2.91
CA GLY A 289 -0.40 14.63 -2.55
C GLY A 289 0.42 14.09 -3.73
N LEU A 290 -0.25 13.40 -4.67
CA LEU A 290 0.38 12.92 -5.90
C LEU A 290 0.63 14.06 -6.88
N ASN A 291 -0.35 14.95 -7.05
CA ASN A 291 -0.29 16.10 -7.95
C ASN A 291 0.79 17.11 -7.54
N ALA A 292 1.00 17.31 -6.26
CA ALA A 292 2.04 18.22 -5.73
C ALA A 292 3.47 17.84 -6.16
N ARG A 293 3.67 16.61 -6.67
CA ARG A 293 4.97 16.12 -7.15
C ARG A 293 5.23 16.43 -8.62
N ARG A 294 4.22 16.88 -9.35
CA ARG A 294 4.35 17.26 -10.77
C ARG A 294 4.99 18.63 -10.93
N THR A 295 5.69 18.81 -12.03
CA THR A 295 6.21 20.13 -12.46
C THR A 295 5.08 21.04 -12.89
N VAL A 296 4.06 20.49 -13.60
CA VAL A 296 2.83 21.17 -13.98
C VAL A 296 1.69 20.45 -13.27
N ALA A 297 1.00 21.16 -12.40
CA ALA A 297 -0.09 20.60 -11.64
C ALA A 297 -1.32 20.36 -12.52
N LEU A 298 -2.01 19.25 -12.31
CA LEU A 298 -3.30 18.95 -12.90
C LEU A 298 -4.41 19.69 -12.12
N THR A 299 -5.51 20.00 -12.78
CA THR A 299 -6.66 20.67 -12.16
C THR A 299 -7.56 19.72 -11.38
N GLY A 300 -7.53 18.40 -11.69
CA GLY A 300 -8.33 17.40 -11.00
C GLY A 300 -8.41 16.06 -11.74
N ILE A 301 -9.38 15.26 -11.32
CA ILE A 301 -9.78 14.02 -11.98
C ILE A 301 -11.05 14.34 -12.78
N ALA A 302 -11.12 13.95 -14.05
CA ALA A 302 -12.27 14.19 -14.89
C ALA A 302 -13.50 13.41 -14.38
N ALA A 303 -14.71 14.00 -14.47
CA ALA A 303 -15.94 13.35 -13.97
C ALA A 303 -16.20 11.96 -14.58
N ILE A 304 -15.86 11.77 -15.86
CA ILE A 304 -15.95 10.45 -16.50
C ILE A 304 -14.93 9.45 -15.94
N ALA A 305 -13.77 9.93 -15.50
CA ALA A 305 -12.77 9.11 -14.83
C ALA A 305 -13.20 8.75 -13.40
N GLU A 306 -13.86 9.65 -12.68
CA GLU A 306 -14.48 9.34 -11.37
C GLU A 306 -15.58 8.29 -11.50
N GLU A 307 -16.39 8.35 -12.57
CA GLU A 307 -17.39 7.31 -12.82
C GLU A 307 -16.73 5.95 -13.15
N ALA A 308 -15.63 5.97 -13.92
CA ALA A 308 -14.85 4.75 -14.18
C ALA A 308 -14.23 4.17 -12.90
N ILE A 309 -13.80 5.03 -11.94
CA ILE A 309 -13.34 4.62 -10.60
C ILE A 309 -14.48 3.96 -9.83
N ARG A 310 -15.68 4.52 -9.88
CA ARG A 310 -16.88 4.00 -9.18
C ARG A 310 -17.28 2.63 -9.69
N LEU A 311 -17.19 2.40 -10.99
CA LEU A 311 -17.62 1.17 -11.66
C LEU A 311 -16.57 0.06 -11.69
N HIS A 312 -15.36 0.31 -11.23
CA HIS A 312 -14.29 -0.70 -11.21
C HIS A 312 -14.37 -1.57 -9.95
N ASP A 313 -14.11 -2.88 -10.09
CA ASP A 313 -14.22 -3.86 -8.99
C ASP A 313 -13.10 -3.79 -7.96
N TRP A 314 -12.00 -3.12 -8.26
CA TRP A 314 -10.86 -2.92 -7.38
C TRP A 314 -10.35 -4.20 -6.69
N PRO A 315 -9.92 -5.24 -7.42
CA PRO A 315 -9.43 -6.48 -6.81
C PRO A 315 -8.25 -6.26 -5.86
N GLY A 316 -7.40 -5.27 -6.14
CA GLY A 316 -6.31 -4.84 -5.27
C GLY A 316 -6.71 -3.78 -4.23
N ASN A 317 -8.01 -3.43 -4.16
CA ASN A 317 -8.56 -2.45 -3.22
C ASN A 317 -7.79 -1.12 -3.21
N GLY A 318 -7.65 -0.47 -2.07
CA GLY A 318 -6.98 0.83 -1.95
C GLY A 318 -5.51 0.85 -2.40
N ARG A 319 -4.83 -0.29 -2.39
CA ARG A 319 -3.48 -0.41 -2.97
C ARG A 319 -3.51 -0.21 -4.48
N GLU A 320 -4.50 -0.79 -5.13
CA GLU A 320 -4.68 -0.67 -6.57
C GLU A 320 -5.11 0.76 -6.95
N VAL A 321 -6.09 1.35 -6.25
CA VAL A 321 -6.49 2.75 -6.44
C VAL A 321 -5.28 3.66 -6.42
N ARG A 322 -4.45 3.54 -5.38
CA ARG A 322 -3.23 4.35 -5.24
C ARG A 322 -2.24 4.13 -6.39
N ALA A 323 -1.98 2.87 -6.75
CA ALA A 323 -1.02 2.53 -7.79
C ALA A 323 -1.46 3.02 -9.17
N ARG A 324 -2.77 2.89 -9.50
CA ARG A 324 -3.32 3.38 -10.75
C ARG A 324 -3.34 4.91 -10.79
N LEU A 325 -3.80 5.56 -9.72
CA LEU A 325 -3.83 7.01 -9.64
C LEU A 325 -2.43 7.63 -9.73
N MET A 326 -1.44 7.03 -9.07
CA MET A 326 -0.05 7.50 -9.14
C MET A 326 0.46 7.47 -10.59
N ARG A 327 0.27 6.34 -11.30
CA ARG A 327 0.66 6.22 -12.72
C ARG A 327 -0.11 7.18 -13.60
N ALA A 328 -1.42 7.33 -13.38
CA ALA A 328 -2.27 8.23 -14.13
C ALA A 328 -1.85 9.70 -13.96
N VAL A 329 -1.56 10.11 -12.73
CA VAL A 329 -1.06 11.47 -12.44
C VAL A 329 0.30 11.71 -13.09
N GLU A 330 1.19 10.70 -13.14
CA GLU A 330 2.51 10.81 -13.79
C GLU A 330 2.37 10.88 -15.33
N ALA A 331 1.48 10.09 -15.92
CA ALA A 331 1.33 9.92 -17.38
C ALA A 331 0.43 10.98 -18.03
N ALA A 332 -0.47 11.63 -17.27
CA ALA A 332 -1.43 12.58 -17.83
C ALA A 332 -0.73 13.74 -18.56
N GLU A 333 -1.06 13.94 -19.83
CA GLU A 333 -0.53 15.02 -20.69
C GLU A 333 -1.43 16.26 -20.68
N GLY A 334 -2.73 16.09 -20.35
CA GLY A 334 -3.72 17.17 -20.30
C GLY A 334 -3.77 17.90 -18.96
N GLU A 335 -4.86 18.66 -18.75
CA GLU A 335 -5.10 19.43 -17.52
C GLU A 335 -5.72 18.58 -16.39
N MET A 336 -6.28 17.41 -16.72
CA MET A 336 -6.97 16.51 -15.79
C MET A 336 -6.55 15.08 -16.01
N VAL A 337 -6.72 14.24 -14.99
CA VAL A 337 -6.60 12.79 -15.13
C VAL A 337 -7.83 12.26 -15.88
N LEU A 338 -7.59 11.56 -16.98
CA LEU A 338 -8.64 10.95 -17.82
C LEU A 338 -8.80 9.47 -17.50
N THR A 339 -9.89 8.86 -18.01
CA THR A 339 -10.12 7.41 -17.89
C THR A 339 -9.01 6.58 -18.54
N SER A 340 -8.48 7.03 -19.68
CA SER A 340 -7.36 6.38 -20.38
C SER A 340 -6.07 6.38 -19.56
N ASP A 341 -5.85 7.37 -18.71
CA ASP A 341 -4.67 7.43 -17.83
C ASP A 341 -4.79 6.43 -16.67
N LEU A 342 -6.01 6.25 -16.13
CA LEU A 342 -6.29 5.32 -15.03
C LEU A 342 -6.40 3.85 -15.49
N PHE A 343 -6.98 3.63 -16.66
CA PHE A 343 -7.31 2.31 -17.21
C PHE A 343 -6.82 2.19 -18.66
N PRO A 344 -5.48 2.25 -18.90
CA PRO A 344 -4.94 2.19 -20.25
C PRO A 344 -5.27 0.87 -20.97
N GLU A 345 -5.49 -0.22 -20.23
CA GLU A 345 -5.92 -1.50 -20.77
C GLU A 345 -7.30 -1.42 -21.45
N ARG A 346 -8.23 -0.62 -20.92
CA ARG A 346 -9.55 -0.41 -21.54
C ARG A 346 -9.43 0.35 -22.86
N ALA A 347 -8.52 1.32 -22.93
CA ALA A 347 -8.27 2.06 -24.16
C ALA A 347 -7.62 1.18 -25.26
N ALA A 348 -6.85 0.17 -24.87
CA ALA A 348 -6.21 -0.77 -25.77
C ALA A 348 -7.18 -1.87 -26.27
N GLU A 349 -8.12 -2.30 -25.43
CA GLU A 349 -9.15 -3.31 -25.76
C GLU A 349 -10.34 -2.70 -26.52
N GLU A 350 -10.69 -1.47 -26.20
CA GLU A 350 -11.71 -0.68 -26.89
C GLU A 350 -11.03 0.14 -28.00
N GLY A 351 -10.61 -0.51 -29.09
CA GLY A 351 -10.58 0.21 -30.37
C GLY A 351 -11.90 0.98 -30.47
N MET A 352 -11.84 2.31 -30.72
CA MET A 352 -13.01 3.20 -30.62
C MET A 352 -14.22 2.58 -31.32
N ARG A 353 -15.10 1.91 -30.57
CA ARG A 353 -16.33 1.32 -31.11
C ARG A 353 -17.20 2.46 -31.58
N SER A 354 -17.79 2.31 -32.72
CA SER A 354 -18.79 3.25 -33.17
C SER A 354 -19.96 3.33 -32.18
N LEU A 355 -20.61 4.47 -32.09
CA LEU A 355 -21.82 4.61 -31.25
C LEU A 355 -22.88 3.56 -31.58
N ALA A 356 -22.93 3.10 -32.85
CA ALA A 356 -23.82 2.04 -33.27
C ALA A 356 -23.46 0.70 -32.62
N GLU A 357 -22.18 0.32 -32.58
CA GLU A 357 -21.69 -0.92 -31.95
C GLU A 357 -21.92 -0.94 -30.44
N VAL A 358 -21.67 0.20 -29.76
CA VAL A 358 -21.92 0.32 -28.31
C VAL A 358 -23.40 0.20 -27.99
N ARG A 359 -24.26 0.86 -28.78
CA ARG A 359 -25.71 0.75 -28.64
C ARG A 359 -26.19 -0.66 -28.89
N ASP A 360 -25.74 -1.30 -29.98
CA ASP A 360 -26.14 -2.65 -30.36
C ASP A 360 -25.69 -3.68 -29.31
N ALA A 361 -24.51 -3.52 -28.69
CA ALA A 361 -24.05 -4.34 -27.58
C ALA A 361 -24.91 -4.16 -26.31
N ALA A 362 -25.27 -2.93 -25.94
CA ALA A 362 -26.12 -2.64 -24.80
C ALA A 362 -27.55 -3.18 -25.00
N GLU A 363 -28.13 -3.00 -26.19
CA GLU A 363 -29.44 -3.55 -26.56
C GLU A 363 -29.41 -5.07 -26.49
N ARG A 364 -28.37 -5.72 -27.01
CA ARG A 364 -28.22 -7.18 -26.95
C ARG A 364 -28.20 -7.69 -25.51
N ALA A 365 -27.40 -7.08 -24.64
CA ALA A 365 -27.30 -7.45 -23.24
C ALA A 365 -28.64 -7.37 -22.52
N GLN A 366 -29.42 -6.30 -22.73
CA GLN A 366 -30.74 -6.13 -22.13
C GLN A 366 -31.79 -7.12 -22.67
N ILE A 367 -31.73 -7.47 -23.94
CA ILE A 367 -32.63 -8.47 -24.54
C ILE A 367 -32.34 -9.85 -23.93
N VAL A 368 -31.07 -10.26 -23.80
CA VAL A 368 -30.66 -11.53 -23.19
C VAL A 368 -31.18 -11.62 -21.75
N VAL A 369 -30.98 -10.59 -20.94
CA VAL A 369 -31.46 -10.54 -19.54
C VAL A 369 -32.99 -10.64 -19.48
N ALA A 370 -33.70 -10.00 -20.40
CA ALA A 370 -35.18 -10.07 -20.44
C ALA A 370 -35.69 -11.47 -20.86
N LEU A 371 -35.03 -12.10 -21.82
CA LEU A 371 -35.35 -13.47 -22.24
C LEU A 371 -35.06 -14.47 -21.12
N ASP A 372 -33.95 -14.37 -20.43
CA ASP A 372 -33.63 -15.22 -19.28
C ASP A 372 -34.69 -15.12 -18.18
N ARG A 373 -35.08 -13.88 -17.83
CA ARG A 373 -36.13 -13.64 -16.82
C ARG A 373 -37.52 -14.18 -17.20
N THR A 374 -37.78 -14.28 -18.47
CA THR A 374 -39.11 -14.73 -18.99
C THR A 374 -39.10 -16.15 -19.53
N GLY A 375 -38.00 -16.92 -19.27
CA GLY A 375 -37.88 -18.29 -19.74
C GLY A 375 -37.97 -18.45 -21.28
N GLY A 376 -37.43 -17.47 -22.00
CA GLY A 376 -37.40 -17.44 -23.47
C GLY A 376 -38.70 -16.96 -24.12
N GLN A 377 -39.70 -16.50 -23.35
CA GLN A 377 -41.00 -16.06 -23.91
C GLN A 377 -40.88 -14.63 -24.48
N VAL A 378 -40.68 -14.51 -25.80
CA VAL A 378 -40.48 -13.26 -26.52
C VAL A 378 -41.56 -12.19 -26.24
N GLY A 379 -42.85 -12.63 -26.11
CA GLY A 379 -43.97 -11.73 -25.83
C GLY A 379 -43.86 -11.06 -24.44
N GLU A 380 -43.47 -11.84 -23.42
CA GLU A 380 -43.27 -11.34 -22.05
C GLU A 380 -42.01 -10.51 -21.95
N ALA A 381 -40.93 -10.90 -22.63
CA ALA A 381 -39.71 -10.13 -22.73
C ALA A 381 -39.95 -8.74 -23.38
N ALA A 382 -40.77 -8.68 -24.43
CA ALA A 382 -41.14 -7.42 -25.07
C ALA A 382 -41.89 -6.47 -24.12
N LYS A 383 -42.84 -7.02 -23.32
CA LYS A 383 -43.54 -6.26 -22.26
C LYS A 383 -42.55 -5.73 -21.21
N LEU A 384 -41.60 -6.58 -20.76
CA LEU A 384 -40.59 -6.22 -19.77
C LEU A 384 -39.69 -5.07 -20.28
N LEU A 385 -39.32 -5.11 -21.57
CA LEU A 385 -38.50 -4.10 -22.24
C LEU A 385 -39.31 -2.89 -22.74
N ARG A 386 -40.67 -2.90 -22.56
CA ARG A 386 -41.57 -1.82 -23.00
C ARG A 386 -41.51 -1.53 -24.52
N VAL A 387 -41.36 -2.60 -25.32
CA VAL A 387 -41.37 -2.50 -26.78
C VAL A 387 -42.44 -3.45 -27.36
N SER A 388 -42.81 -3.27 -28.64
CA SER A 388 -43.67 -4.21 -29.30
C SER A 388 -42.94 -5.54 -29.53
N ARG A 389 -43.74 -6.66 -29.62
CA ARG A 389 -43.21 -7.99 -29.96
C ARG A 389 -42.46 -7.97 -31.29
N THR A 390 -43.00 -7.25 -32.27
CA THR A 390 -42.40 -7.09 -33.61
C THR A 390 -41.05 -6.36 -33.52
N THR A 391 -40.99 -5.24 -32.78
CA THR A 391 -39.76 -4.47 -32.58
C THR A 391 -38.69 -5.31 -31.86
N LEU A 392 -39.08 -6.10 -30.85
CA LEU A 392 -38.13 -6.97 -30.17
C LEU A 392 -37.59 -8.04 -31.12
N TRP A 393 -38.46 -8.64 -31.93
CA TRP A 393 -38.08 -9.66 -32.89
C TRP A 393 -37.12 -9.15 -33.95
N GLU A 394 -37.39 -7.96 -34.52
CA GLU A 394 -36.48 -7.24 -35.46
C GLU A 394 -35.12 -6.99 -34.84
N LYS A 395 -35.08 -6.49 -33.58
CA LYS A 395 -33.84 -6.26 -32.86
C LYS A 395 -33.06 -7.55 -32.61
N MET A 396 -33.77 -8.63 -32.22
CA MET A 396 -33.12 -9.95 -32.02
C MET A 396 -32.51 -10.47 -33.33
N GLN A 397 -33.21 -10.35 -34.45
CA GLN A 397 -32.67 -10.72 -35.76
C GLN A 397 -31.46 -9.91 -36.14
N LYS A 398 -31.51 -8.59 -35.92
CA LYS A 398 -30.38 -7.68 -36.21
C LYS A 398 -29.16 -8.00 -35.35
N LEU A 399 -29.37 -8.38 -34.09
CA LEU A 399 -28.29 -8.60 -33.08
C LEU A 399 -27.83 -10.06 -33.00
N GLY A 400 -28.38 -10.96 -33.82
CA GLY A 400 -27.99 -12.37 -33.85
C GLY A 400 -28.40 -13.14 -32.57
N LEU A 401 -29.61 -12.92 -32.09
CA LEU A 401 -30.24 -13.58 -30.93
C LEU A 401 -31.36 -14.51 -31.36
#